data_31e841e0c7786adcf3f3a8e67b0ea64f
#
_entry.id   31e841e0c7786adcf3f3a8e67b0ea64f
#
_cell.length_a   1.000
_cell.length_b   1.000
_cell.length_c   1.000
_cell.angle_alpha   90.00
_cell.angle_beta   90.00
_cell.angle_gamma   90.00
#
_symmetry.space_group_name_H-M   'P 1'
#
loop_
_entity.id
_entity.type
_entity.pdbx_description
1 polymer ?
#
loop_
_entity_poly.entity_id
_entity_poly.type
_entity_poly.pdbx_seq_one_letter_code
_entity_poly.pdbx_strand_id
1 'polypeptide(L)'
;MITFQKKSRFYSRKGFGLLFSLLLLTILAGFAAIAFRRSQFQFFQAASYAQHMQALTLAKAGVNISRAGLLMDTNKTDDLEEDRHLLSMASQMSPIPLGNGAISIEILDEERKRNLNT
;
A
#
# COMPACT_ATOMS: atom_id res chain seq x y z
N MET A 1 55.18 35.96 -57.31
CA MET A 1 54.06 35.15 -57.54
C MET A 1 53.79 34.36 -56.23
N ILE A 2 52.86 34.85 -55.36
CA ILE A 2 52.62 34.34 -54.06
C ILE A 2 51.36 33.45 -54.14
N THR A 3 51.53 32.14 -54.05
CA THR A 3 50.44 31.16 -54.05
C THR A 3 49.88 31.06 -52.65
N PHE A 4 48.67 31.61 -52.48
CA PHE A 4 47.91 31.40 -51.24
C PHE A 4 47.33 29.98 -51.23
N GLN A 5 47.87 29.09 -50.43
CA GLN A 5 47.27 27.80 -50.13
C GLN A 5 46.01 28.00 -49.28
N LYS A 6 44.88 27.71 -49.85
CA LYS A 6 43.58 27.70 -49.20
C LYS A 6 43.51 26.44 -48.31
N LYS A 7 43.92 26.61 -47.05
CA LYS A 7 43.83 25.55 -46.02
C LYS A 7 42.37 25.28 -45.74
N SER A 8 41.86 24.16 -46.30
CA SER A 8 40.47 23.73 -46.22
C SER A 8 40.11 23.45 -44.78
N ARG A 9 39.09 24.16 -44.25
CA ARG A 9 38.46 23.97 -42.92
C ARG A 9 37.60 22.72 -42.92
N PHE A 10 38.18 21.56 -43.05
CA PHE A 10 37.46 20.27 -42.98
C PHE A 10 37.31 19.73 -41.53
N TYR A 11 37.84 20.40 -40.50
CA TYR A 11 37.83 19.92 -39.13
C TYR A 11 36.53 20.19 -38.37
N SER A 12 35.64 21.04 -38.88
CA SER A 12 34.43 21.48 -38.13
C SER A 12 33.25 20.49 -38.20
N ARG A 13 33.18 19.62 -39.23
CA ARG A 13 32.01 18.74 -39.41
C ARG A 13 32.01 17.48 -38.53
N LYS A 14 33.19 16.99 -38.17
CA LYS A 14 33.28 15.75 -37.33
C LYS A 14 32.99 16.05 -35.84
N GLY A 15 33.33 17.24 -35.35
CA GLY A 15 33.05 17.66 -33.98
C GLY A 15 31.56 17.92 -33.73
N PHE A 16 30.84 18.44 -34.72
CA PHE A 16 29.40 18.71 -34.61
C PHE A 16 28.57 17.44 -34.48
N GLY A 17 28.92 16.38 -35.24
CA GLY A 17 28.24 15.07 -35.12
C GLY A 17 28.38 14.45 -33.74
N LEU A 18 29.55 14.60 -33.14
CA LEU A 18 29.85 14.06 -31.80
C LEU A 18 29.07 14.81 -30.71
N LEU A 19 29.00 16.14 -30.80
CA LEU A 19 28.20 16.99 -29.90
C LEU A 19 26.71 16.68 -30.02
N PHE A 20 26.20 16.49 -31.23
CA PHE A 20 24.81 16.17 -31.48
C PHE A 20 24.43 14.77 -30.96
N SER A 21 25.31 13.77 -31.15
CA SER A 21 25.07 12.43 -30.60
C SER A 21 25.08 12.41 -29.07
N LEU A 22 25.97 13.20 -28.45
CA LEU A 22 26.05 13.32 -26.99
C LEU A 22 24.82 14.02 -26.42
N LEU A 23 24.32 15.05 -27.10
CA LEU A 23 23.09 15.75 -26.74
C LEU A 23 21.87 14.81 -26.82
N LEU A 24 21.77 14.03 -27.90
CA LEU A 24 20.71 13.03 -28.08
C LEU A 24 20.75 11.97 -26.97
N LEU A 25 21.92 11.50 -26.61
CA LEU A 25 22.12 10.50 -25.56
C LEU A 25 21.73 11.02 -24.19
N THR A 26 22.04 12.29 -23.87
CA THR A 26 21.61 12.90 -22.61
C THR A 26 20.10 13.09 -22.51
N ILE A 27 19.44 13.45 -23.62
CA ILE A 27 17.98 13.57 -23.68
C ILE A 27 17.35 12.19 -23.48
N LEU A 28 17.83 11.16 -24.17
CA LEU A 28 17.32 9.78 -24.02
C LEU A 28 17.51 9.26 -22.59
N ALA A 29 18.68 9.51 -22.00
CA ALA A 29 18.95 9.14 -20.61
C ALA A 29 17.99 9.84 -19.62
N GLY A 30 17.66 11.11 -19.88
CA GLY A 30 16.67 11.87 -19.10
C GLY A 30 15.27 11.24 -19.19
N PHE A 31 14.82 10.89 -20.37
CA PHE A 31 13.53 10.19 -20.55
C PHE A 31 13.50 8.82 -19.86
N ALA A 32 14.58 8.06 -19.99
CA ALA A 32 14.68 6.75 -19.32
C ALA A 32 14.60 6.89 -17.80
N ALA A 33 15.28 7.89 -17.22
CA ALA A 33 15.23 8.16 -15.78
C ALA A 33 13.81 8.52 -15.30
N ILE A 34 13.09 9.34 -16.07
CA ILE A 34 11.70 9.72 -15.75
C ILE A 34 10.78 8.48 -15.84
N ALA A 35 10.91 7.67 -16.89
CA ALA A 35 10.12 6.45 -17.05
C ALA A 35 10.37 5.47 -15.90
N PHE A 36 11.62 5.30 -15.50
CA PHE A 36 11.99 4.44 -14.38
C PHE A 36 11.37 4.90 -13.06
N ARG A 37 11.43 6.20 -12.75
CA ARG A 37 10.79 6.77 -11.55
C ARG A 37 9.28 6.55 -11.56
N ARG A 38 8.61 6.75 -12.69
CA ARG A 38 7.17 6.49 -12.82
C ARG A 38 6.83 5.02 -12.57
N SER A 39 7.62 4.11 -13.12
CA SER A 39 7.42 2.67 -12.92
C SER A 39 7.55 2.27 -11.45
N GLN A 40 8.57 2.77 -10.75
CA GLN A 40 8.73 2.53 -9.31
C GLN A 40 7.54 3.06 -8.51
N PHE A 41 7.08 4.28 -8.79
CA PHE A 41 5.95 4.87 -8.10
C PHE A 41 4.67 4.05 -8.29
N GLN A 42 4.40 3.58 -9.51
CA GLN A 42 3.26 2.70 -9.79
C GLN A 42 3.36 1.37 -9.03
N PHE A 43 4.56 0.81 -8.94
CA PHE A 43 4.78 -0.42 -8.17
C PHE A 43 4.46 -0.22 -6.67
N PHE A 44 4.93 0.86 -6.06
CA PHE A 44 4.60 1.17 -4.67
C PHE A 44 3.11 1.42 -4.44
N GLN A 45 2.44 2.11 -5.37
CA GLN A 45 0.98 2.31 -5.30
C GLN A 45 0.23 0.97 -5.40
N ALA A 46 0.61 0.10 -6.32
CA ALA A 46 -0.02 -1.22 -6.47
C ALA A 46 0.18 -2.09 -5.22
N ALA A 47 1.39 -2.09 -4.64
CA ALA A 47 1.67 -2.80 -3.40
C ALA A 47 0.85 -2.27 -2.22
N SER A 48 0.77 -0.95 -2.05
CA SER A 48 -0.04 -0.30 -1.01
C SER A 48 -1.53 -0.61 -1.18
N TYR A 49 -2.04 -0.57 -2.41
CA TYR A 49 -3.42 -0.92 -2.71
C TYR A 49 -3.72 -2.39 -2.38
N ALA A 50 -2.84 -3.31 -2.74
CA ALA A 50 -2.98 -4.72 -2.41
C ALA A 50 -3.03 -4.96 -0.88
N GLN A 51 -2.15 -4.30 -0.12
CA GLN A 51 -2.15 -4.36 1.35
C GLN A 51 -3.45 -3.81 1.94
N HIS A 52 -3.94 -2.68 1.41
CA HIS A 52 -5.21 -2.09 1.86
C HIS A 52 -6.39 -3.02 1.59
N MET A 53 -6.44 -3.64 0.42
CA MET A 53 -7.50 -4.62 0.09
C MET A 53 -7.43 -5.87 0.97
N GLN A 54 -6.23 -6.35 1.29
CA GLN A 54 -6.06 -7.45 2.25
C GLN A 54 -6.57 -7.07 3.64
N ALA A 55 -6.19 -5.91 4.15
CA ALA A 55 -6.66 -5.41 5.44
C ALA A 55 -8.20 -5.27 5.50
N LEU A 56 -8.80 -4.74 4.43
CA LEU A 56 -10.26 -4.62 4.32
C LEU A 56 -10.95 -5.98 4.32
N THR A 57 -10.39 -6.96 3.61
CA THR A 57 -10.92 -8.32 3.57
C THR A 57 -10.83 -8.99 4.94
N LEU A 58 -9.71 -8.84 5.63
CA LEU A 58 -9.52 -9.33 6.99
C LEU A 58 -10.50 -8.67 7.97
N ALA A 59 -10.70 -7.36 7.87
CA ALA A 59 -11.66 -6.64 8.71
C ALA A 59 -13.10 -7.14 8.49
N LYS A 60 -13.51 -7.36 7.24
CA LYS A 60 -14.82 -7.95 6.92
C LYS A 60 -14.96 -9.38 7.46
N ALA A 61 -13.90 -10.18 7.37
CA ALA A 61 -13.88 -11.53 7.95
C ALA A 61 -14.05 -11.46 9.47
N GLY A 62 -13.37 -10.54 10.15
CA GLY A 62 -13.52 -10.30 11.59
C GLY A 62 -14.95 -9.98 11.99
N VAL A 63 -15.61 -9.07 11.27
CA VAL A 63 -17.02 -8.73 11.51
C VAL A 63 -17.93 -9.94 11.33
N ASN A 64 -17.70 -10.73 10.29
CA ASN A 64 -18.51 -11.94 10.05
C ASN A 64 -18.31 -13.00 11.13
N ILE A 65 -17.09 -13.19 11.61
CA ILE A 65 -16.77 -14.11 12.72
C ILE A 65 -17.46 -13.64 14.00
N SER A 66 -17.37 -12.36 14.33
CA SER A 66 -18.03 -11.78 15.50
C SER A 66 -19.54 -11.95 15.43
N ARG A 67 -20.13 -11.68 14.27
CA ARG A 67 -21.57 -11.86 14.04
C ARG A 67 -21.99 -13.33 14.16
N ALA A 68 -21.21 -14.25 13.63
CA ALA A 68 -21.48 -15.67 13.75
C ALA A 68 -21.39 -16.14 15.22
N GLY A 69 -20.42 -15.64 15.98
CA GLY A 69 -20.29 -15.89 17.41
C GLY A 69 -21.51 -15.43 18.20
N LEU A 70 -21.98 -14.21 17.95
CA LEU A 70 -23.18 -13.67 18.60
C LEU A 70 -24.48 -14.40 18.21
N LEU A 71 -24.56 -14.92 16.99
CA LEU A 71 -25.75 -15.71 16.55
C LEU A 71 -25.76 -17.15 17.09
N MET A 72 -24.59 -17.66 17.52
CA MET A 72 -24.52 -18.98 18.18
C MET A 72 -24.90 -18.92 19.66
N ASP A 73 -24.92 -17.71 20.21
CA ASP A 73 -25.43 -17.49 21.56
C ASP A 73 -26.96 -17.62 21.55
N THR A 74 -27.45 -18.74 22.04
CA THR A 74 -28.88 -19.08 22.09
C THR A 74 -29.54 -18.72 23.41
N ASN A 75 -28.77 -18.13 24.33
CA ASN A 75 -29.29 -17.76 25.63
C ASN A 75 -30.14 -16.47 25.56
N LYS A 76 -31.34 -16.55 26.05
CA LYS A 76 -32.28 -15.42 26.13
C LYS A 76 -32.07 -14.53 27.38
N THR A 77 -31.16 -14.90 28.25
CA THR A 77 -30.82 -14.15 29.48
C THR A 77 -29.37 -13.75 29.39
N ASP A 78 -29.14 -12.47 29.16
CA ASP A 78 -27.82 -11.84 29.28
C ASP A 78 -27.42 -11.80 30.77
N ASP A 79 -26.84 -12.87 31.27
CA ASP A 79 -26.21 -12.85 32.58
C ASP A 79 -24.83 -12.22 32.46
N LEU A 80 -24.60 -11.17 33.23
CA LEU A 80 -23.38 -10.36 33.28
C LEU A 80 -22.08 -11.17 33.49
N GLU A 81 -22.18 -12.38 34.01
CA GLU A 81 -21.04 -13.27 34.24
C GLU A 81 -20.69 -14.09 32.96
N GLU A 82 -21.68 -14.49 32.20
CA GLU A 82 -21.52 -15.27 30.97
C GLU A 82 -20.91 -14.44 29.86
N ASP A 83 -21.36 -13.20 29.71
CA ASP A 83 -20.78 -12.21 28.81
C ASP A 83 -19.30 -11.93 29.12
N ARG A 84 -18.93 -11.88 30.40
CA ARG A 84 -17.52 -11.77 30.81
C ARG A 84 -16.70 -12.97 30.40
N HIS A 85 -17.29 -14.16 30.45
CA HIS A 85 -16.60 -15.39 30.08
C HIS A 85 -16.39 -15.47 28.58
N LEU A 86 -17.39 -15.11 27.79
CA LEU A 86 -17.30 -15.06 26.31
C LEU A 86 -16.33 -13.98 25.85
N LEU A 87 -16.36 -12.79 26.45
CA LEU A 87 -15.42 -11.71 26.19
C LEU A 87 -13.98 -12.07 26.60
N SER A 88 -13.82 -12.80 27.72
CA SER A 88 -12.51 -13.29 28.15
C SER A 88 -11.96 -14.37 27.22
N MET A 89 -12.80 -15.26 26.75
CA MET A 89 -12.41 -16.26 25.74
C MET A 89 -12.06 -15.60 24.41
N ALA A 90 -12.85 -14.64 23.92
CA ALA A 90 -12.54 -13.90 22.70
C ALA A 90 -11.22 -13.13 22.82
N SER A 91 -10.93 -12.54 23.98
CA SER A 91 -9.65 -11.85 24.23
C SER A 91 -8.46 -12.81 24.32
N GLN A 92 -8.67 -14.03 24.83
CA GLN A 92 -7.64 -15.07 24.89
C GLN A 92 -7.35 -15.69 23.51
N MET A 93 -8.33 -15.71 22.60
CA MET A 93 -8.13 -16.17 21.22
C MET A 93 -7.58 -15.07 20.28
N SER A 94 -7.45 -13.85 20.75
CA SER A 94 -6.88 -12.73 19.99
C SER A 94 -5.36 -12.68 20.16
N PRO A 95 -4.59 -12.50 19.07
CA PRO A 95 -5.02 -12.34 17.68
C PRO A 95 -5.23 -13.67 16.95
N ILE A 96 -6.32 -13.79 16.19
CA ILE A 96 -6.62 -14.95 15.36
C ILE A 96 -5.81 -14.85 14.08
N PRO A 97 -4.87 -15.77 13.80
CA PRO A 97 -4.10 -15.76 12.56
C PRO A 97 -5.02 -16.15 11.39
N LEU A 98 -5.08 -15.33 10.36
CA LEU A 98 -5.84 -15.60 9.16
C LEU A 98 -4.98 -15.28 7.92
N GLY A 99 -4.53 -16.31 7.22
CA GLY A 99 -3.61 -16.16 6.08
C GLY A 99 -2.30 -15.49 6.48
N ASN A 100 -1.95 -14.37 5.83
CA ASN A 100 -0.74 -13.59 6.11
C ASN A 100 -0.95 -12.48 7.15
N GLY A 101 -2.11 -12.45 7.82
CA GLY A 101 -2.44 -11.43 8.82
C GLY A 101 -3.03 -12.04 10.09
N ALA A 102 -3.31 -11.18 11.06
CA ALA A 102 -3.99 -11.54 12.28
C ALA A 102 -5.14 -10.55 12.54
N ILE A 103 -6.24 -11.04 13.09
CA ILE A 103 -7.42 -10.26 13.43
C ILE A 103 -7.51 -10.19 14.94
N SER A 104 -7.61 -8.98 15.47
CA SER A 104 -7.99 -8.72 16.87
C SER A 104 -9.43 -8.24 16.89
N ILE A 105 -10.29 -8.93 17.65
CA ILE A 105 -11.71 -8.62 17.76
C ILE A 105 -11.95 -8.10 19.17
N GLU A 106 -12.53 -6.92 19.27
CA GLU A 106 -12.98 -6.34 20.53
C GLU A 106 -14.47 -6.04 20.39
N ILE A 107 -15.30 -6.62 21.26
CA ILE A 107 -16.73 -6.41 21.29
C ILE A 107 -17.04 -5.54 22.50
N LEU A 108 -17.61 -4.35 22.26
CA LEU A 108 -18.02 -3.41 23.29
C LEU A 108 -19.54 -3.32 23.30
N ASP A 109 -20.13 -3.59 24.46
CA ASP A 109 -21.56 -3.41 24.68
C ASP A 109 -21.85 -1.91 24.91
N GLU A 110 -22.57 -1.30 23.99
CA GLU A 110 -22.95 0.12 24.06
C GLU A 110 -24.01 0.39 25.13
N GLU A 111 -24.86 -0.59 25.49
CA GLU A 111 -25.90 -0.43 26.53
C GLU A 111 -25.31 -0.29 27.94
N ARG A 112 -24.07 -0.74 28.15
CA ARG A 112 -23.32 -0.50 29.38
C ARG A 112 -22.84 0.92 29.59
N LYS A 113 -22.88 1.74 28.55
CA LYS A 113 -22.54 3.17 28.68
C LYS A 113 -23.67 3.86 29.42
N ARG A 114 -23.43 4.19 30.69
CA ARG A 114 -24.38 4.91 31.54
C ARG A 114 -24.82 6.19 30.83
N ASN A 115 -26.12 6.25 30.55
CA ASN A 115 -26.73 7.44 29.96
C ASN A 115 -26.61 8.59 30.97
N LEU A 116 -25.70 9.54 30.72
CA LEU A 116 -25.48 10.71 31.60
C LEU A 116 -26.51 11.80 31.40
N ASN A 117 -27.54 11.54 30.64
CA ASN A 117 -28.57 12.51 30.23
C ASN A 117 -29.89 12.34 30.99
N THR A 118 -29.86 11.76 32.17
CA THR A 118 -30.99 11.73 33.12
C THR A 118 -30.72 12.62 34.34
#